data_a68b41465c6b16f64fb24429576090db
#
_entry.id   a68b41465c6b16f64fb24429576090db
#
_cell.length_a   1.000
_cell.length_b   1.000
_cell.length_c   1.000
_cell.angle_alpha   90.00
_cell.angle_beta   90.00
_cell.angle_gamma   90.00
#
_symmetry.space_group_name_H-M   'P 1'
#
loop_
_entity.id
_entity.type
_entity.pdbx_description
1 polymer ?
#
loop_
_entity_poly.entity_id
_entity_poly.type
_entity_poly.pdbx_seq_one_letter_code
_entity_poly.pdbx_strand_id
1 'polypeptide(L)'
;MKRGTLLIALVVLCVMGIAACGSSHHHVTPIATNNFVFYAAGEDATPSFYSIAGVVTITADGNNTITGGVQDFNDGFGLTSTQPAGDTILAAGSSLTFNPDGSGNATLILATSNAALGVGGVETFALSFANANHALISQFDGTATSAGSYDLQTLPSAPINTASFSFTSTGADVDGDPIAEGGVFSLDGSGNVTGQVDINDAGTVTAPGGQPIPAGTLLPASDTFGRGTVTGNLDGITTVNFYIVNSEVIRLIDVDTTDTAVGSAYGQGTAAGSFSPASIGQSAFYISGIDGFYNGAGQFFTTVDGDDAKPRSNKRPARPQGELPVCTGSPCAFEGTADVNESVFGGDVSTDAAFDGTYTLAGNGYGSFTFVDPPAETDVALFGIYAVDPTLNILDPNNSASGLTGGALIAELDTNLVGIGALIPQVAVPAVSDIAADVVFNAQGIADLGDGVAEFDLLGASSVDAGVFSGEGFFDDPAGIFGDGTAILDPNSTFSATFTDDGTNIGRYLSGDGGFVATSPAAAVSIDFTATAYDANGDQLFWVETDDGSTWGGSIQASTFTVPDAKKAQAKPKTK
;
A
#
# COMPACT_ATOMS: atom_id res chain seq x y z
N MET A 1 -70.82 -43.18 -24.45
CA MET A 1 -70.24 -41.88 -24.51
C MET A 1 -70.39 -40.97 -23.28
N LYS A 2 -70.67 -41.51 -22.07
CA LYS A 2 -70.87 -40.66 -20.86
C LYS A 2 -69.81 -40.83 -19.77
N ARG A 3 -68.86 -41.76 -19.94
CA ARG A 3 -67.77 -41.97 -18.91
C ARG A 3 -66.43 -41.24 -19.25
N GLY A 4 -66.21 -40.89 -20.51
CA GLY A 4 -64.97 -40.19 -20.92
C GLY A 4 -64.94 -38.71 -20.59
N THR A 5 -66.11 -38.04 -20.65
CA THR A 5 -66.23 -36.61 -20.38
C THR A 5 -66.05 -36.24 -18.91
N LEU A 6 -66.41 -37.15 -18.01
CA LEU A 6 -66.23 -36.92 -16.56
C LEU A 6 -64.77 -37.05 -16.12
N LEU A 7 -64.02 -37.95 -16.78
CA LEU A 7 -62.60 -38.13 -16.46
C LEU A 7 -61.74 -36.94 -16.89
N ILE A 8 -62.06 -36.34 -18.06
CA ILE A 8 -61.37 -35.14 -18.58
C ILE A 8 -61.66 -33.91 -17.71
N ALA A 9 -62.90 -33.76 -17.24
CA ALA A 9 -63.24 -32.68 -16.32
C ALA A 9 -62.54 -32.81 -14.96
N LEU A 10 -62.37 -34.03 -14.45
CA LEU A 10 -61.64 -34.24 -13.18
C LEU A 10 -60.13 -33.99 -13.31
N VAL A 11 -59.51 -34.37 -14.42
CA VAL A 11 -58.10 -34.13 -14.68
C VAL A 11 -57.82 -32.62 -14.87
N VAL A 12 -58.72 -31.90 -15.57
CA VAL A 12 -58.59 -30.44 -15.72
C VAL A 12 -58.78 -29.73 -14.38
N LEU A 13 -59.67 -30.20 -13.51
CA LEU A 13 -59.84 -29.60 -12.19
C LEU A 13 -58.63 -29.88 -11.27
N CYS A 14 -58.02 -31.07 -11.35
CA CYS A 14 -56.77 -31.35 -10.63
C CYS A 14 -55.57 -30.53 -11.12
N VAL A 15 -55.48 -30.31 -12.45
CA VAL A 15 -54.39 -29.49 -13.00
C VAL A 15 -54.57 -27.99 -12.67
N MET A 16 -55.79 -27.49 -12.60
CA MET A 16 -56.06 -26.13 -12.12
C MET A 16 -55.88 -25.98 -10.61
N GLY A 17 -56.11 -27.04 -9.82
CA GLY A 17 -55.86 -27.04 -8.37
C GLY A 17 -54.36 -27.02 -8.02
N ILE A 18 -53.51 -27.63 -8.84
CA ILE A 18 -52.06 -27.64 -8.65
C ILE A 18 -51.44 -26.27 -9.06
N ALA A 19 -52.05 -25.59 -10.03
CA ALA A 19 -51.62 -24.25 -10.43
C ALA A 19 -51.98 -23.14 -9.42
N ALA A 20 -52.89 -23.40 -8.47
CA ALA A 20 -53.32 -22.47 -7.42
C ALA A 20 -52.55 -22.62 -6.09
N CYS A 21 -51.76 -23.69 -5.93
CA CYS A 21 -50.74 -23.78 -4.87
C CYS A 21 -49.46 -23.08 -5.35
N GLY A 22 -49.54 -21.80 -5.70
CA GLY A 22 -48.40 -20.91 -5.83
C GLY A 22 -47.78 -20.78 -4.44
N SER A 23 -46.74 -21.57 -4.16
CA SER A 23 -45.82 -21.24 -3.11
C SER A 23 -45.38 -19.78 -3.38
N SER A 24 -45.76 -18.89 -2.49
CA SER A 24 -45.15 -17.54 -2.43
C SER A 24 -43.69 -17.78 -2.09
N HIS A 25 -42.88 -18.11 -3.11
CA HIS A 25 -41.46 -17.92 -2.98
C HIS A 25 -41.29 -16.41 -2.75
N HIS A 26 -41.12 -16.02 -1.50
CA HIS A 26 -40.53 -14.75 -1.21
C HIS A 26 -39.18 -14.76 -1.94
N HIS A 27 -39.14 -14.12 -3.08
CA HIS A 27 -37.90 -13.82 -3.79
C HIS A 27 -37.16 -12.87 -2.84
N VAL A 28 -36.37 -13.41 -1.92
CA VAL A 28 -35.45 -12.62 -1.15
C VAL A 28 -34.46 -12.09 -2.19
N THR A 29 -34.58 -10.82 -2.52
CA THR A 29 -33.60 -10.16 -3.37
C THR A 29 -32.29 -10.25 -2.60
N PRO A 30 -31.24 -10.85 -3.16
CA PRO A 30 -29.93 -10.89 -2.49
C PRO A 30 -29.51 -9.46 -2.13
N ILE A 31 -29.07 -9.27 -0.90
CA ILE A 31 -28.47 -7.98 -0.51
C ILE A 31 -27.19 -7.82 -1.35
N ALA A 32 -27.05 -6.69 -2.02
CA ALA A 32 -25.83 -6.40 -2.74
C ALA A 32 -24.64 -6.39 -1.78
N THR A 33 -23.50 -6.85 -2.25
CA THR A 33 -22.25 -6.90 -1.48
C THR A 33 -21.15 -6.20 -2.23
N ASN A 34 -20.22 -5.61 -1.48
CA ASN A 34 -18.95 -5.09 -1.96
C ASN A 34 -17.83 -6.00 -1.44
N ASN A 35 -16.84 -6.23 -2.25
CA ASN A 35 -15.59 -6.85 -1.83
C ASN A 35 -14.54 -5.76 -1.65
N PHE A 36 -13.69 -5.94 -0.64
CA PHE A 36 -12.49 -5.13 -0.45
C PHE A 36 -11.28 -6.04 -0.38
N VAL A 37 -10.27 -5.71 -1.17
CA VAL A 37 -8.95 -6.36 -1.11
C VAL A 37 -8.13 -5.64 -0.06
N PHE A 38 -7.44 -6.38 0.78
CA PHE A 38 -6.46 -5.84 1.71
C PHE A 38 -5.14 -6.56 1.59
N TYR A 39 -4.07 -5.87 1.93
CA TYR A 39 -2.76 -6.45 2.17
C TYR A 39 -2.04 -5.62 3.23
N ALA A 40 -1.17 -6.26 3.98
CA ALA A 40 -0.29 -5.61 4.93
C ALA A 40 0.97 -6.45 5.15
N ALA A 41 2.04 -5.78 5.52
CA ALA A 41 3.32 -6.38 5.89
C ALA A 41 3.91 -5.70 7.11
N GLY A 42 4.66 -6.44 7.89
CA GLY A 42 5.32 -5.99 9.10
C GLY A 42 5.92 -7.16 9.87
N GLU A 43 5.96 -7.06 11.19
CA GLU A 43 6.52 -8.08 12.07
C GLU A 43 5.46 -8.77 12.94
N ASP A 44 5.67 -10.05 13.25
CA ASP A 44 4.93 -10.74 14.29
C ASP A 44 5.50 -10.44 15.68
N ALA A 45 4.84 -10.92 16.73
CA ALA A 45 5.29 -10.71 18.12
C ALA A 45 6.63 -11.40 18.47
N THR A 46 7.23 -12.15 17.56
CA THR A 46 8.56 -12.79 17.71
C THR A 46 9.64 -12.16 16.83
N PRO A 47 9.62 -10.88 16.58
CA PRO A 47 10.19 -10.08 15.51
C PRO A 47 10.61 -10.91 14.28
N SER A 48 9.61 -11.37 13.53
CA SER A 48 9.80 -12.07 12.25
C SER A 48 8.91 -11.42 11.22
N PHE A 49 9.40 -11.29 10.00
CA PHE A 49 8.62 -10.69 8.93
C PHE A 49 7.29 -11.44 8.72
N TYR A 50 6.23 -10.68 8.66
CA TYR A 50 4.86 -11.17 8.53
C TYR A 50 4.16 -10.50 7.36
N SER A 51 3.45 -11.27 6.57
CA SER A 51 2.66 -10.74 5.46
C SER A 51 1.26 -11.36 5.39
N ILE A 52 0.29 -10.53 5.00
CA ILE A 52 -1.11 -10.94 4.85
C ILE A 52 -1.72 -10.25 3.65
N ALA A 53 -2.56 -10.98 2.90
CA ALA A 53 -3.41 -10.42 1.86
C ALA A 53 -4.73 -11.18 1.76
N GLY A 54 -5.80 -10.49 1.39
CA GLY A 54 -7.11 -11.14 1.31
C GLY A 54 -8.21 -10.29 0.71
N VAL A 55 -9.42 -10.86 0.74
CA VAL A 55 -10.66 -10.20 0.31
C VAL A 55 -11.72 -10.35 1.39
N VAL A 56 -12.30 -9.24 1.81
CA VAL A 56 -13.45 -9.18 2.73
C VAL A 56 -14.70 -8.83 1.93
N THR A 57 -15.79 -9.58 2.15
CA THR A 57 -17.10 -9.31 1.54
C THR A 57 -18.03 -8.65 2.55
N ILE A 58 -18.51 -7.46 2.24
CA ILE A 58 -19.35 -6.62 3.11
C ILE A 58 -20.69 -6.31 2.43
N THR A 59 -21.79 -6.27 3.18
CA THR A 59 -23.08 -5.86 2.63
C THR A 59 -23.08 -4.39 2.20
N ALA A 60 -23.65 -4.10 1.03
CA ALA A 60 -23.75 -2.73 0.49
C ALA A 60 -25.01 -1.98 0.99
N ASP A 61 -25.60 -2.40 2.09
CA ASP A 61 -26.84 -1.84 2.66
C ASP A 61 -26.61 -0.73 3.69
N GLY A 62 -25.36 -0.33 3.89
CA GLY A 62 -24.94 0.65 4.89
C GLY A 62 -24.82 0.11 6.33
N ASN A 63 -25.07 -1.19 6.55
CA ASN A 63 -24.84 -1.82 7.85
C ASN A 63 -23.41 -2.36 8.00
N ASN A 64 -22.63 -2.38 6.92
CA ASN A 64 -21.24 -2.85 6.89
C ASN A 64 -21.06 -4.27 7.47
N THR A 65 -22.05 -5.13 7.24
CA THR A 65 -22.01 -6.51 7.77
C THR A 65 -21.08 -7.36 6.93
N ILE A 66 -20.07 -7.94 7.56
CA ILE A 66 -19.17 -8.90 6.91
C ILE A 66 -19.92 -10.19 6.66
N THR A 67 -19.88 -10.70 5.43
CA THR A 67 -20.56 -11.92 5.01
C THR A 67 -19.59 -13.07 4.72
N GLY A 68 -18.29 -12.80 4.69
CA GLY A 68 -17.22 -13.76 4.47
C GLY A 68 -16.04 -13.17 3.74
N GLY A 69 -15.21 -14.04 3.18
CA GLY A 69 -14.01 -13.67 2.44
C GLY A 69 -12.99 -14.80 2.41
N VAL A 70 -11.80 -14.49 1.94
CA VAL A 70 -10.65 -15.40 1.88
C VAL A 70 -9.37 -14.59 2.10
N GLN A 71 -8.37 -15.16 2.75
CA GLN A 71 -7.05 -14.58 2.95
C GLN A 71 -5.95 -15.62 2.87
N ASP A 72 -4.76 -15.15 2.57
CA ASP A 72 -3.50 -15.87 2.71
C ASP A 72 -2.61 -15.06 3.65
N PHE A 73 -1.78 -15.75 4.40
CA PHE A 73 -0.74 -15.13 5.21
C PHE A 73 0.54 -15.95 5.15
N ASN A 74 1.66 -15.34 5.44
CA ASN A 74 2.95 -15.97 5.55
C ASN A 74 3.75 -15.27 6.66
N ASP A 75 4.26 -16.05 7.61
CA ASP A 75 5.14 -15.58 8.67
C ASP A 75 6.55 -16.18 8.56
N GLY A 76 6.86 -16.80 7.44
CA GLY A 76 8.15 -17.33 7.04
C GLY A 76 8.70 -18.47 7.89
N PHE A 77 8.48 -18.45 9.20
CA PHE A 77 9.28 -19.26 10.12
C PHE A 77 8.50 -20.22 11.02
N GLY A 78 7.22 -20.13 11.10
CA GLY A 78 6.48 -20.93 12.07
C GLY A 78 5.09 -21.34 11.66
N LEU A 79 4.37 -20.46 11.07
CA LEU A 79 2.99 -20.67 10.68
C LEU A 79 2.91 -20.91 9.17
N THR A 80 3.38 -22.04 8.74
CA THR A 80 3.15 -22.45 7.36
C THR A 80 1.66 -22.50 7.09
N SER A 81 1.16 -21.43 6.52
CA SER A 81 -0.23 -21.28 6.41
C SER A 81 -0.81 -21.46 5.09
N THR A 82 -0.05 -21.56 4.12
CA THR A 82 -0.57 -21.48 2.78
C THR A 82 -1.42 -22.68 2.47
N GLN A 83 -2.67 -22.55 2.79
CA GLN A 83 -3.66 -23.44 2.25
C GLN A 83 -3.80 -23.14 0.76
N PRO A 84 -3.76 -24.14 -0.14
CA PRO A 84 -3.97 -23.89 -1.57
C PRO A 84 -5.29 -23.15 -1.88
N ALA A 85 -6.25 -23.23 -0.96
CA ALA A 85 -7.55 -22.58 -1.07
C ALA A 85 -7.65 -21.23 -0.31
N GLY A 86 -6.60 -20.82 0.42
CA GLY A 86 -6.65 -19.71 1.38
C GLY A 86 -7.45 -20.04 2.65
N ASP A 87 -7.30 -19.21 3.67
CA ASP A 87 -8.09 -19.28 4.89
C ASP A 87 -9.44 -18.59 4.71
N THR A 88 -10.50 -19.22 5.19
CA THR A 88 -11.85 -18.65 5.07
C THR A 88 -12.07 -17.60 6.15
N ILE A 89 -12.46 -16.39 5.75
CA ILE A 89 -13.00 -15.36 6.66
C ILE A 89 -14.45 -15.72 6.97
N LEU A 90 -14.76 -15.84 8.25
CA LEU A 90 -16.07 -16.26 8.74
C LEU A 90 -16.94 -15.04 9.00
N ALA A 91 -18.19 -15.04 8.53
CA ALA A 91 -19.15 -13.99 8.86
C ALA A 91 -19.44 -13.91 10.37
N ALA A 92 -19.48 -15.07 11.04
CA ALA A 92 -19.67 -15.13 12.48
C ALA A 92 -18.38 -14.76 13.21
N GLY A 93 -18.41 -13.68 13.97
CA GLY A 93 -17.27 -13.16 14.71
C GLY A 93 -16.53 -12.02 13.99
N SER A 94 -16.80 -11.80 12.71
CA SER A 94 -16.23 -10.67 11.97
C SER A 94 -17.12 -9.43 12.02
N SER A 95 -16.50 -8.24 12.07
CA SER A 95 -17.23 -6.96 12.11
C SER A 95 -16.38 -5.81 11.58
N LEU A 96 -17.03 -4.78 11.06
CA LEU A 96 -16.44 -3.48 10.74
C LEU A 96 -17.19 -2.41 11.54
N THR A 97 -16.47 -1.66 12.37
CA THR A 97 -17.06 -0.65 13.27
C THR A 97 -16.31 0.67 13.12
N PHE A 98 -17.01 1.72 12.70
CA PHE A 98 -16.47 3.08 12.62
C PHE A 98 -16.44 3.75 14.00
N ASN A 99 -15.41 4.55 14.23
CA ASN A 99 -15.33 5.41 15.40
C ASN A 99 -16.46 6.44 15.36
N PRO A 100 -17.04 6.77 16.52
CA PRO A 100 -18.21 7.66 16.58
C PRO A 100 -17.87 9.15 16.37
N ASP A 101 -16.62 9.51 16.34
CA ASP A 101 -16.09 10.87 16.16
C ASP A 101 -16.30 11.44 14.75
N GLY A 102 -16.47 10.57 13.78
CA GLY A 102 -16.64 10.94 12.37
C GLY A 102 -15.33 11.10 11.59
N SER A 103 -14.19 10.76 12.19
CA SER A 103 -12.86 10.85 11.57
C SER A 103 -12.67 9.95 10.34
N GLY A 104 -13.47 8.88 10.23
CA GLY A 104 -13.25 7.83 9.23
C GLY A 104 -12.41 6.68 9.74
N ASN A 105 -11.92 6.76 10.97
CA ASN A 105 -11.25 5.65 11.62
C ASN A 105 -12.23 4.53 11.95
N ALA A 106 -11.79 3.29 11.78
CA ALA A 106 -12.62 2.11 12.03
C ALA A 106 -11.79 0.92 12.52
N THR A 107 -12.44 0.01 13.22
CA THR A 107 -11.87 -1.29 13.60
C THR A 107 -12.50 -2.38 12.75
N LEU A 108 -11.66 -3.17 12.09
CA LEU A 108 -12.03 -4.36 11.33
C LEU A 108 -11.61 -5.60 12.12
N ILE A 109 -12.56 -6.44 12.50
CA ILE A 109 -12.31 -7.73 13.13
C ILE A 109 -12.60 -8.82 12.10
N LEU A 110 -11.64 -9.72 11.89
CA LEU A 110 -11.77 -10.87 11.01
C LEU A 110 -11.64 -12.16 11.82
N ALA A 111 -12.72 -12.91 11.93
CA ALA A 111 -12.67 -14.29 12.41
C ALA A 111 -12.33 -15.20 11.23
N THR A 112 -11.34 -16.08 11.38
CA THR A 112 -10.87 -16.96 10.33
C THR A 112 -11.06 -18.43 10.65
N SER A 113 -10.91 -19.27 9.65
CA SER A 113 -10.90 -20.72 9.83
C SER A 113 -9.59 -21.25 10.42
N ASN A 114 -8.56 -20.41 10.52
CA ASN A 114 -7.23 -20.77 11.01
C ASN A 114 -6.99 -20.22 12.42
N ALA A 115 -6.95 -21.11 13.41
CA ALA A 115 -6.78 -20.72 14.81
C ALA A 115 -5.35 -20.25 15.16
N ALA A 116 -4.41 -20.34 14.23
CA ALA A 116 -3.04 -19.83 14.42
C ALA A 116 -2.93 -18.33 14.19
N LEU A 117 -3.87 -17.75 13.43
CA LEU A 117 -3.89 -16.31 13.12
C LEU A 117 -4.45 -15.49 14.27
N GLY A 118 -3.85 -14.34 14.50
CA GLY A 118 -4.27 -13.40 15.51
C GLY A 118 -4.47 -14.05 16.88
N VAL A 119 -5.46 -13.62 17.61
CA VAL A 119 -5.80 -14.20 18.92
C VAL A 119 -6.83 -15.34 18.74
N GLY A 120 -6.33 -16.57 18.53
CA GLY A 120 -7.19 -17.77 18.43
C GLY A 120 -8.07 -17.80 17.17
N GLY A 121 -7.57 -17.32 16.06
CA GLY A 121 -8.26 -17.24 14.78
C GLY A 121 -9.05 -15.93 14.59
N VAL A 122 -8.77 -14.92 15.41
CA VAL A 122 -9.39 -13.60 15.30
C VAL A 122 -8.30 -12.56 15.16
N GLU A 123 -8.30 -11.87 14.04
CA GLU A 123 -7.40 -10.77 13.74
C GLU A 123 -8.12 -9.44 13.91
N THR A 124 -7.42 -8.44 14.38
CA THR A 124 -7.97 -7.09 14.52
C THR A 124 -7.10 -6.11 13.75
N PHE A 125 -7.73 -5.34 12.88
CA PHE A 125 -7.09 -4.30 12.08
C PHE A 125 -7.68 -2.94 12.40
N ALA A 126 -6.84 -1.94 12.40
CA ALA A 126 -7.18 -0.54 12.35
C ALA A 126 -7.34 -0.10 10.88
N LEU A 127 -8.30 0.75 10.60
CA LEU A 127 -8.52 1.36 9.28
C LEU A 127 -8.66 2.87 9.41
N SER A 128 -8.08 3.63 8.48
CA SER A 128 -8.32 5.06 8.29
C SER A 128 -8.75 5.31 6.85
N PHE A 129 -10.01 5.68 6.65
CA PHE A 129 -10.60 5.82 5.32
C PHE A 129 -10.26 7.17 4.68
N ALA A 130 -9.51 7.15 3.59
CA ALA A 130 -9.32 8.32 2.72
C ALA A 130 -10.62 8.65 1.94
N ASN A 131 -11.34 7.62 1.51
CA ASN A 131 -12.65 7.75 0.87
C ASN A 131 -13.44 6.43 1.01
N ALA A 132 -14.62 6.34 0.44
CA ALA A 132 -15.47 5.15 0.56
C ALA A 132 -14.89 3.88 -0.11
N ASN A 133 -13.85 4.03 -0.91
CA ASN A 133 -13.28 2.96 -1.73
C ASN A 133 -11.83 2.60 -1.34
N HIS A 134 -11.22 3.39 -0.46
CA HIS A 134 -9.82 3.22 -0.06
C HIS A 134 -9.61 3.61 1.39
N ALA A 135 -8.87 2.78 2.11
CA ALA A 135 -8.38 3.07 3.46
C ALA A 135 -6.93 2.57 3.61
N LEU A 136 -6.20 3.23 4.48
CA LEU A 136 -4.97 2.68 5.05
C LEU A 136 -5.35 1.64 6.11
N ILE A 137 -4.53 0.60 6.27
CA ILE A 137 -4.75 -0.50 7.21
C ILE A 137 -3.48 -0.76 8.03
N SER A 138 -3.65 -1.13 9.29
CA SER A 138 -2.60 -1.65 10.16
C SER A 138 -3.15 -2.79 11.00
N GLN A 139 -2.38 -3.86 11.24
CA GLN A 139 -2.77 -4.88 12.21
C GLN A 139 -2.69 -4.30 13.61
N PHE A 140 -3.63 -4.69 14.48
CA PHE A 140 -3.85 -4.02 15.76
C PHE A 140 -4.37 -5.00 16.82
N ASP A 141 -3.67 -6.12 17.04
CA ASP A 141 -4.14 -7.14 17.98
C ASP A 141 -3.07 -7.70 18.94
N GLY A 142 -1.85 -7.18 18.88
CA GLY A 142 -0.72 -7.59 19.72
C GLY A 142 -0.11 -8.95 19.34
N THR A 143 -0.49 -9.54 18.20
CA THR A 143 0.17 -10.73 17.64
C THR A 143 1.09 -10.40 16.50
N ALA A 144 0.82 -9.30 15.81
CA ALA A 144 1.65 -8.73 14.78
C ALA A 144 1.34 -7.23 14.65
N THR A 145 2.28 -6.46 14.14
CA THR A 145 2.08 -5.11 13.64
C THR A 145 2.38 -5.10 12.15
N SER A 146 1.64 -4.35 11.36
CA SER A 146 1.81 -4.33 9.91
C SER A 146 1.07 -3.15 9.30
N ALA A 147 1.59 -2.61 8.21
CA ALA A 147 0.96 -1.52 7.46
C ALA A 147 0.63 -1.92 6.01
N GLY A 148 -0.40 -1.30 5.45
CA GLY A 148 -0.84 -1.60 4.09
C GLY A 148 -2.06 -0.83 3.62
N SER A 149 -2.83 -1.42 2.71
CA SER A 149 -4.06 -0.81 2.16
C SER A 149 -5.27 -1.74 2.16
N TYR A 150 -6.44 -1.12 2.11
CA TYR A 150 -7.76 -1.75 2.05
C TYR A 150 -8.57 -1.08 0.94
N ASP A 151 -8.77 -1.77 -0.18
CA ASP A 151 -9.22 -1.21 -1.45
C ASP A 151 -10.52 -1.86 -1.94
N LEU A 152 -11.50 -1.06 -2.36
CA LEU A 152 -12.71 -1.58 -3.01
C LEU A 152 -12.34 -2.38 -4.26
N GLN A 153 -12.82 -3.62 -4.31
CA GLN A 153 -12.61 -4.50 -5.44
C GLN A 153 -13.60 -4.25 -6.56
N THR A 154 -13.08 -4.10 -7.76
CA THR A 154 -13.87 -4.06 -8.99
C THR A 154 -13.31 -5.08 -9.97
N LEU A 155 -13.79 -6.32 -9.89
CA LEU A 155 -13.33 -7.38 -10.77
C LEU A 155 -13.64 -7.06 -12.24
N PRO A 156 -12.65 -7.18 -13.14
CA PRO A 156 -12.87 -7.02 -14.55
C PRO A 156 -13.82 -8.12 -15.08
N SER A 157 -14.63 -7.78 -16.08
CA SER A 157 -15.58 -8.72 -16.69
C SER A 157 -14.91 -9.83 -17.53
N ALA A 158 -13.61 -9.71 -17.79
CA ALA A 158 -12.77 -10.69 -18.48
C ALA A 158 -11.48 -10.88 -17.68
N PRO A 159 -10.82 -12.03 -17.79
CA PRO A 159 -9.51 -12.23 -17.16
C PRO A 159 -8.50 -11.16 -17.56
N ILE A 160 -7.62 -10.76 -16.64
CA ILE A 160 -6.50 -9.86 -16.91
C ILE A 160 -5.44 -10.67 -17.66
N ASN A 161 -5.59 -10.85 -18.95
CA ASN A 161 -4.72 -11.72 -19.74
C ASN A 161 -4.04 -11.05 -20.94
N THR A 162 -4.16 -9.74 -21.08
CA THR A 162 -3.52 -8.94 -22.14
C THR A 162 -3.09 -7.57 -21.63
N ALA A 163 -2.52 -7.51 -20.44
CA ALA A 163 -2.07 -6.27 -19.83
C ALA A 163 -0.57 -6.33 -19.52
N SER A 164 0.04 -5.16 -19.40
CA SER A 164 1.41 -5.01 -18.90
C SER A 164 1.37 -4.35 -17.53
N PHE A 165 2.25 -4.77 -16.63
CA PHE A 165 2.32 -4.33 -15.26
C PHE A 165 3.76 -3.98 -14.86
N SER A 166 3.87 -3.05 -13.94
CA SER A 166 5.05 -2.79 -13.13
C SER A 166 4.77 -3.28 -11.72
N PHE A 167 5.73 -3.90 -11.06
CA PHE A 167 5.53 -4.44 -9.71
C PHE A 167 6.74 -4.20 -8.82
N THR A 168 6.50 -4.18 -7.50
CA THR A 168 7.50 -4.36 -6.45
C THR A 168 6.93 -5.27 -5.38
N SER A 169 7.82 -6.02 -4.72
CA SER A 169 7.56 -6.79 -3.51
C SER A 169 8.72 -6.65 -2.54
N THR A 170 8.45 -6.81 -1.27
CA THR A 170 9.44 -6.79 -0.20
C THR A 170 9.12 -7.84 0.82
N GLY A 171 10.14 -8.35 1.48
CA GLY A 171 9.99 -9.43 2.43
C GLY A 171 11.31 -9.90 3.01
N ALA A 172 11.32 -11.08 3.57
CA ALA A 172 12.50 -11.74 4.10
C ALA A 172 12.63 -13.18 3.56
N ASP A 173 13.87 -13.64 3.41
CA ASP A 173 14.18 -15.02 3.05
C ASP A 173 14.10 -15.96 4.26
N VAL A 174 14.37 -17.25 4.04
CA VAL A 174 14.35 -18.30 5.08
C VAL A 174 15.36 -18.07 6.22
N ASP A 175 16.40 -17.31 5.99
CA ASP A 175 17.42 -16.97 6.99
C ASP A 175 17.07 -15.67 7.75
N GLY A 176 15.98 -15.00 7.34
CA GLY A 176 15.50 -13.72 7.87
C GLY A 176 16.18 -12.52 7.24
N ASP A 177 16.92 -12.73 6.17
CA ASP A 177 17.60 -11.66 5.47
C ASP A 177 16.61 -10.91 4.54
N PRO A 178 16.74 -9.59 4.38
CA PRO A 178 15.81 -8.77 3.62
C PRO A 178 15.84 -9.03 2.12
N ILE A 179 14.66 -9.08 1.49
CA ILE A 179 14.49 -9.19 0.04
C ILE A 179 13.68 -8.00 -0.49
N ALA A 180 14.12 -7.41 -1.60
CA ALA A 180 13.36 -6.48 -2.41
C ALA A 180 13.38 -6.91 -3.88
N GLU A 181 12.21 -6.92 -4.48
CA GLU A 181 12.03 -7.25 -5.88
C GLU A 181 11.33 -6.12 -6.61
N GLY A 182 11.62 -6.01 -7.90
CA GLY A 182 10.89 -5.09 -8.75
C GLY A 182 11.04 -5.45 -10.22
N GLY A 183 10.09 -5.03 -11.03
CA GLY A 183 10.16 -5.36 -12.44
C GLY A 183 8.95 -4.93 -13.25
N VAL A 184 8.97 -5.39 -14.49
CA VAL A 184 7.87 -5.24 -15.43
C VAL A 184 7.52 -6.57 -16.06
N PHE A 185 6.22 -6.83 -16.21
CA PHE A 185 5.78 -8.02 -16.92
C PHE A 185 4.58 -7.74 -17.83
N SER A 186 4.42 -8.60 -18.81
CA SER A 186 3.27 -8.59 -19.73
C SER A 186 2.64 -9.97 -19.79
N LEU A 187 1.33 -9.98 -19.91
CA LEU A 187 0.52 -11.18 -20.08
C LEU A 187 0.16 -11.35 -21.55
N ASP A 188 0.31 -12.56 -22.09
CA ASP A 188 -0.30 -12.92 -23.37
C ASP A 188 -1.79 -13.29 -23.20
N GLY A 189 -2.52 -13.48 -24.30
CA GLY A 189 -3.92 -13.88 -24.24
C GLY A 189 -4.23 -15.22 -23.56
N SER A 190 -3.21 -15.95 -23.09
CA SER A 190 -3.30 -17.25 -22.41
C SER A 190 -2.83 -17.19 -20.97
N GLY A 191 -2.44 -16.02 -20.48
CA GLY A 191 -1.92 -15.81 -19.12
C GLY A 191 -0.42 -16.15 -18.95
N ASN A 192 0.32 -16.43 -20.04
CA ASN A 192 1.77 -16.57 -19.94
C ASN A 192 2.38 -15.21 -19.58
N VAL A 193 3.29 -15.24 -18.60
CA VAL A 193 4.02 -14.07 -18.13
C VAL A 193 5.34 -13.98 -18.88
N THR A 194 5.67 -12.78 -19.33
CA THR A 194 6.99 -12.45 -19.90
C THR A 194 7.41 -11.08 -19.38
N GLY A 195 8.67 -10.88 -19.06
CA GLY A 195 9.14 -9.61 -18.50
C GLY A 195 10.55 -9.66 -17.99
N GLN A 196 10.87 -8.72 -17.14
CA GLN A 196 12.17 -8.57 -16.47
C GLN A 196 11.93 -8.29 -14.98
N VAL A 197 12.77 -8.86 -14.14
CA VAL A 197 12.77 -8.68 -12.69
C VAL A 197 14.20 -8.37 -12.21
N ASP A 198 14.30 -7.44 -11.31
CA ASP A 198 15.46 -7.19 -10.47
C ASP A 198 15.19 -7.74 -9.08
N ILE A 199 16.19 -8.34 -8.47
CA ILE A 199 16.11 -8.91 -7.12
C ILE A 199 17.33 -8.43 -6.35
N ASN A 200 17.08 -7.90 -5.18
CA ASN A 200 18.09 -7.60 -4.18
C ASN A 200 17.81 -8.48 -2.96
N ASP A 201 18.64 -9.47 -2.75
CA ASP A 201 18.54 -10.43 -1.66
C ASP A 201 19.74 -10.20 -0.74
N ALA A 202 19.48 -9.60 0.43
CA ALA A 202 20.49 -9.25 1.43
C ALA A 202 21.71 -8.49 0.86
N GLY A 203 21.47 -7.57 -0.08
CA GLY A 203 22.53 -6.86 -0.78
C GLY A 203 23.18 -7.64 -1.93
N THR A 204 22.72 -8.85 -2.22
CA THR A 204 23.13 -9.61 -3.40
C THR A 204 22.18 -9.31 -4.56
N VAL A 205 22.57 -8.37 -5.40
CA VAL A 205 21.75 -8.01 -6.56
C VAL A 205 21.92 -9.00 -7.70
N THR A 206 20.86 -9.69 -8.05
CA THR A 206 20.86 -10.62 -9.17
C THR A 206 20.70 -9.87 -10.48
N ALA A 207 21.76 -9.88 -11.30
CA ALA A 207 21.83 -9.30 -12.64
C ALA A 207 21.27 -7.84 -12.70
N PRO A 208 22.04 -6.83 -12.25
CA PRO A 208 21.65 -5.43 -12.42
C PRO A 208 21.29 -5.15 -13.90
N GLY A 209 20.07 -4.69 -14.15
CA GLY A 209 19.55 -4.51 -15.51
C GLY A 209 18.46 -5.51 -15.89
N GLY A 210 17.96 -6.26 -14.93
CA GLY A 210 16.82 -7.17 -15.03
C GLY A 210 17.17 -8.54 -15.62
N GLN A 211 16.81 -9.58 -14.91
CA GLN A 211 16.79 -10.92 -15.48
C GLN A 211 15.42 -11.22 -16.13
N PRO A 212 15.42 -12.01 -17.22
CA PRO A 212 14.15 -12.41 -17.83
C PRO A 212 13.32 -13.26 -16.87
N ILE A 213 12.04 -12.97 -16.73
CA ILE A 213 11.10 -13.87 -16.04
C ILE A 213 11.14 -15.24 -16.73
N PRO A 214 11.32 -16.34 -15.98
CA PRO A 214 11.47 -17.67 -16.54
C PRO A 214 10.30 -18.09 -17.43
N ALA A 215 10.61 -18.75 -18.53
CA ALA A 215 9.59 -19.27 -19.45
C ALA A 215 8.72 -20.33 -18.74
N GLY A 216 7.41 -20.21 -18.90
CA GLY A 216 6.43 -21.09 -18.26
C GLY A 216 5.80 -20.51 -17.00
N THR A 217 6.19 -19.30 -16.60
CA THR A 217 5.48 -18.56 -15.56
C THR A 217 4.07 -18.19 -16.07
N LEU A 218 3.05 -18.48 -15.25
CA LEU A 218 1.64 -18.30 -15.61
C LEU A 218 0.92 -17.52 -14.52
N LEU A 219 0.12 -16.54 -14.93
CA LEU A 219 -0.91 -15.92 -14.13
C LEU A 219 -2.27 -16.47 -14.61
N PRO A 220 -2.84 -17.47 -13.92
CA PRO A 220 -4.07 -18.12 -14.34
C PRO A 220 -5.29 -17.23 -14.10
N ALA A 221 -6.46 -17.70 -14.53
CA ALA A 221 -7.72 -17.05 -14.17
C ALA A 221 -7.93 -17.11 -12.65
N SER A 222 -8.38 -15.98 -12.08
CA SER A 222 -8.75 -15.88 -10.67
C SER A 222 -10.08 -16.59 -10.35
N ASP A 223 -10.31 -16.85 -9.08
CA ASP A 223 -11.58 -17.33 -8.55
C ASP A 223 -12.63 -16.19 -8.43
N THR A 224 -13.73 -16.45 -7.74
CA THR A 224 -14.82 -15.48 -7.55
C THR A 224 -14.46 -14.33 -6.60
N PHE A 225 -13.39 -14.49 -5.81
CA PHE A 225 -12.83 -13.42 -4.98
C PHE A 225 -11.72 -12.64 -5.69
N GLY A 226 -11.41 -12.98 -6.94
CA GLY A 226 -10.27 -12.39 -7.65
C GLY A 226 -8.93 -12.94 -7.19
N ARG A 227 -8.91 -14.01 -6.37
CA ARG A 227 -7.71 -14.70 -5.92
C ARG A 227 -7.24 -15.71 -6.97
N GLY A 228 -5.95 -15.82 -7.15
CA GLY A 228 -5.33 -16.86 -7.96
C GLY A 228 -3.90 -17.12 -7.51
N THR A 229 -3.22 -18.07 -8.14
CA THR A 229 -1.84 -18.43 -7.83
C THR A 229 -1.01 -18.33 -9.08
N VAL A 230 0.03 -17.50 -9.06
CA VAL A 230 1.08 -17.48 -10.08
C VAL A 230 1.92 -18.74 -9.91
N THR A 231 2.21 -19.42 -10.98
CA THR A 231 3.12 -20.57 -10.98
C THR A 231 4.31 -20.26 -11.86
N GLY A 232 5.50 -20.47 -11.33
CA GLY A 232 6.74 -20.20 -12.03
C GLY A 232 7.89 -20.19 -11.05
N ASN A 233 8.98 -19.63 -11.45
CA ASN A 233 10.14 -19.39 -10.61
C ASN A 233 10.62 -17.96 -10.91
N LEU A 234 10.53 -17.09 -9.88
CA LEU A 234 11.14 -15.78 -9.87
C LEU A 234 12.30 -15.85 -8.89
N ASP A 235 13.43 -16.39 -9.35
CA ASP A 235 14.69 -16.55 -8.62
C ASP A 235 14.63 -17.24 -7.24
N GLY A 236 13.77 -18.19 -7.06
CA GLY A 236 13.57 -18.91 -5.79
C GLY A 236 12.11 -18.94 -5.41
N ILE A 237 11.41 -17.83 -5.56
CA ILE A 237 9.99 -17.73 -5.29
C ILE A 237 9.21 -18.61 -6.26
N THR A 238 8.60 -19.66 -5.73
CA THR A 238 7.93 -20.67 -6.54
C THR A 238 6.41 -20.54 -6.55
N THR A 239 5.83 -19.83 -5.58
CA THR A 239 4.37 -19.75 -5.45
C THR A 239 3.94 -18.40 -4.89
N VAL A 240 3.45 -17.54 -5.75
CA VAL A 240 2.87 -16.24 -5.38
C VAL A 240 1.36 -16.28 -5.55
N ASN A 241 0.60 -16.00 -4.51
CA ASN A 241 -0.82 -15.74 -4.63
C ASN A 241 -1.08 -14.28 -4.98
N PHE A 242 -2.14 -14.05 -5.73
CA PHE A 242 -2.54 -12.71 -6.12
C PHE A 242 -4.01 -12.45 -5.84
N TYR A 243 -4.31 -11.17 -5.60
CA TYR A 243 -5.66 -10.65 -5.39
C TYR A 243 -5.90 -9.45 -6.31
N ILE A 244 -6.89 -9.57 -7.19
CA ILE A 244 -7.23 -8.50 -8.13
C ILE A 244 -8.02 -7.42 -7.39
N VAL A 245 -7.52 -6.19 -7.35
CA VAL A 245 -8.28 -5.00 -6.90
C VAL A 245 -9.18 -4.53 -8.03
N ASN A 246 -8.60 -4.27 -9.21
CA ASN A 246 -9.31 -3.87 -10.43
C ASN A 246 -8.54 -4.34 -11.68
N SER A 247 -8.88 -3.85 -12.85
CA SER A 247 -8.19 -4.25 -14.10
C SER A 247 -6.72 -3.86 -14.17
N GLU A 248 -6.26 -2.97 -13.30
CA GLU A 248 -4.92 -2.37 -13.33
C GLU A 248 -4.16 -2.51 -12.02
N VAL A 249 -4.75 -3.11 -10.97
CA VAL A 249 -4.07 -3.29 -9.69
C VAL A 249 -4.28 -4.69 -9.13
N ILE A 250 -3.17 -5.31 -8.78
CA ILE A 250 -3.09 -6.65 -8.21
C ILE A 250 -2.23 -6.57 -6.95
N ARG A 251 -2.69 -7.15 -5.85
CA ARG A 251 -1.87 -7.38 -4.64
C ARG A 251 -1.26 -8.77 -4.73
N LEU A 252 -0.02 -8.89 -4.32
CA LEU A 252 0.80 -10.09 -4.38
C LEU A 252 1.17 -10.52 -2.97
N ILE A 253 1.19 -11.80 -2.71
CA ILE A 253 1.72 -12.38 -1.48
C ILE A 253 2.45 -13.67 -1.82
N ASP A 254 3.68 -13.78 -1.37
CA ASP A 254 4.42 -15.02 -1.43
C ASP A 254 3.85 -16.01 -0.41
N VAL A 255 3.66 -17.24 -0.85
CA VAL A 255 3.06 -18.31 -0.07
C VAL A 255 3.88 -19.59 -0.12
N ASP A 256 5.12 -19.54 -0.49
CA ASP A 256 6.01 -20.68 -0.36
C ASP A 256 6.66 -20.77 1.05
N THR A 257 7.62 -21.62 1.22
CA THR A 257 8.24 -21.87 2.54
C THR A 257 9.69 -21.39 2.59
N THR A 258 10.16 -20.72 1.54
CA THR A 258 11.53 -20.23 1.43
C THR A 258 11.63 -18.74 1.67
N ASP A 259 10.55 -18.02 1.35
CA ASP A 259 10.53 -16.58 1.43
C ASP A 259 9.17 -16.10 1.97
N THR A 260 9.14 -14.93 2.54
CA THR A 260 7.92 -14.24 2.95
C THR A 260 7.93 -12.86 2.34
N ALA A 261 7.08 -12.59 1.37
CA ALA A 261 7.04 -11.30 0.72
C ALA A 261 5.61 -10.87 0.37
N VAL A 262 5.41 -9.57 0.33
CA VAL A 262 4.17 -8.97 -0.13
C VAL A 262 4.47 -7.81 -1.06
N GLY A 263 3.59 -7.57 -2.01
CA GLY A 263 3.81 -6.53 -2.99
C GLY A 263 2.58 -6.12 -3.77
N SER A 264 2.81 -5.30 -4.78
CA SER A 264 1.76 -4.80 -5.65
C SER A 264 2.21 -4.71 -7.09
N ALA A 265 1.32 -5.06 -8.01
CA ALA A 265 1.51 -4.84 -9.42
C ALA A 265 0.49 -3.83 -9.93
N TYR A 266 0.97 -2.84 -10.67
CA TYR A 266 0.19 -1.74 -11.22
C TYR A 266 0.27 -1.76 -12.74
N GLY A 267 -0.89 -1.59 -13.40
CA GLY A 267 -1.00 -1.58 -14.84
C GLY A 267 -0.19 -0.46 -15.49
N GLN A 268 0.27 -0.73 -16.68
CA GLN A 268 0.92 0.26 -17.55
C GLN A 268 -0.06 0.89 -18.55
N GLY A 269 -1.30 0.40 -18.59
CA GLY A 269 -2.38 0.91 -19.42
C GLY A 269 -2.00 1.05 -20.88
N THR A 270 -2.43 2.15 -21.50
CA THR A 270 -2.10 2.46 -22.90
C THR A 270 -0.69 3.01 -23.09
N ALA A 271 0.03 3.31 -22.01
CA ALA A 271 1.42 3.77 -22.05
C ALA A 271 2.42 2.62 -22.25
N ALA A 272 2.00 1.37 -22.05
CA ALA A 272 2.82 0.20 -22.30
C ALA A 272 3.49 0.23 -23.68
N GLY A 273 4.81 0.08 -23.71
CA GLY A 273 5.62 0.17 -24.93
C GLY A 273 5.95 1.58 -25.41
N SER A 274 5.49 2.64 -24.73
CA SER A 274 5.71 4.04 -25.12
C SER A 274 6.30 4.94 -24.03
N PHE A 275 6.71 4.37 -22.89
CA PHE A 275 7.38 5.11 -21.84
C PHE A 275 8.69 5.74 -22.32
N SER A 276 9.07 6.81 -21.69
CA SER A 276 10.33 7.49 -21.91
C SER A 276 10.75 8.19 -20.62
N PRO A 277 11.99 8.66 -20.48
CA PRO A 277 12.41 9.42 -19.31
C PRO A 277 11.50 10.60 -18.98
N ALA A 278 10.86 11.23 -19.97
CA ALA A 278 9.88 12.30 -19.76
C ALA A 278 8.63 11.85 -18.99
N SER A 279 8.37 10.54 -18.88
CA SER A 279 7.19 10.01 -18.20
C SER A 279 7.25 10.13 -16.66
N ILE A 280 8.44 10.28 -16.08
CA ILE A 280 8.65 10.38 -14.62
C ILE A 280 9.19 11.73 -14.14
N GLY A 281 9.55 12.63 -15.00
CA GLY A 281 9.91 14.05 -14.81
C GLY A 281 10.30 14.45 -13.38
N GLN A 282 9.67 15.50 -12.87
CA GLN A 282 9.76 15.90 -11.47
C GLN A 282 8.87 15.03 -10.59
N SER A 283 9.40 14.51 -9.47
CA SER A 283 8.64 13.65 -8.56
C SER A 283 9.07 13.84 -7.11
N ALA A 284 8.12 13.65 -6.19
CA ALA A 284 8.42 13.27 -4.81
C ALA A 284 8.55 11.75 -4.74
N PHE A 285 9.34 11.25 -3.79
CA PHE A 285 9.51 9.82 -3.58
C PHE A 285 9.57 9.45 -2.10
N TYR A 286 9.28 8.21 -1.85
CA TYR A 286 9.46 7.55 -0.57
C TYR A 286 10.08 6.18 -0.83
N ILE A 287 10.97 5.77 0.04
CA ILE A 287 11.54 4.43 0.08
C ILE A 287 11.60 3.94 1.52
N SER A 288 11.31 2.68 1.73
CA SER A 288 11.41 2.01 3.02
C SER A 288 12.17 0.71 2.83
N GLY A 289 13.09 0.47 3.74
CA GLY A 289 13.64 -0.87 3.96
C GLY A 289 12.61 -1.77 4.61
N ILE A 290 12.91 -3.07 4.65
CA ILE A 290 12.07 -4.04 5.35
C ILE A 290 11.96 -3.64 6.80
N ASP A 291 10.76 -3.80 7.34
CA ASP A 291 10.43 -3.52 8.74
C ASP A 291 10.86 -2.11 9.20
N GLY A 292 10.98 -1.18 8.25
CA GLY A 292 11.38 0.18 8.57
C GLY A 292 12.85 0.36 8.95
N PHE A 293 13.73 -0.60 8.67
CA PHE A 293 15.16 -0.51 8.99
C PHE A 293 15.83 0.76 8.48
N TYR A 294 15.34 1.31 7.41
CA TYR A 294 15.58 2.70 7.03
C TYR A 294 14.37 3.27 6.33
N ASN A 295 14.19 4.56 6.43
CA ASN A 295 13.17 5.30 5.72
C ASN A 295 13.79 6.52 5.06
N GLY A 296 13.41 6.76 3.81
CA GLY A 296 13.85 7.90 3.06
C GLY A 296 12.70 8.56 2.31
N ALA A 297 12.67 9.89 2.31
CA ALA A 297 11.76 10.66 1.49
C ALA A 297 12.52 11.77 0.78
N GLY A 298 12.07 12.15 -0.40
CA GLY A 298 12.78 13.18 -1.15
C GLY A 298 12.03 13.65 -2.38
N GLN A 299 12.71 14.47 -3.14
CA GLN A 299 12.24 14.97 -4.43
C GLN A 299 13.38 15.11 -5.42
N PHE A 300 13.10 14.91 -6.69
CA PHE A 300 14.06 15.13 -7.75
C PHE A 300 13.44 15.87 -8.93
N PHE A 301 14.33 16.45 -9.73
CA PHE A 301 13.98 17.21 -10.94
C PHE A 301 14.90 16.78 -12.08
N THR A 302 14.34 16.59 -13.27
CA THR A 302 15.17 16.41 -14.46
C THR A 302 15.92 17.70 -14.79
N THR A 303 17.17 17.56 -15.24
CA THR A 303 17.98 18.68 -15.73
C THR A 303 18.15 18.60 -17.24
N VAL A 304 18.41 19.73 -17.89
CA VAL A 304 18.66 19.77 -19.34
C VAL A 304 20.02 19.16 -19.66
N ASP A 305 20.09 18.28 -20.65
CA ASP A 305 21.34 17.74 -21.17
C ASP A 305 22.34 18.87 -21.48
N GLY A 306 23.49 18.85 -20.85
CA GLY A 306 24.66 19.66 -21.25
C GLY A 306 25.04 20.85 -20.38
N ASP A 307 24.32 21.19 -19.35
CA ASP A 307 24.85 22.10 -18.33
C ASP A 307 25.65 21.26 -17.32
N ASP A 308 26.98 21.35 -17.50
CA ASP A 308 27.99 20.65 -16.71
C ASP A 308 27.51 20.19 -15.34
N ALA A 309 27.54 18.89 -15.10
CA ALA A 309 27.48 18.26 -13.79
C ALA A 309 28.70 18.70 -12.96
N LYS A 310 28.70 19.96 -12.52
CA LYS A 310 29.58 20.43 -11.47
C LYS A 310 28.83 20.38 -10.16
N PRO A 311 29.39 19.75 -9.13
CA PRO A 311 28.84 19.80 -7.79
C PRO A 311 28.52 21.27 -7.47
N ARG A 312 27.25 21.62 -7.39
CA ARG A 312 26.86 23.02 -7.12
C ARG A 312 26.79 23.18 -5.61
N SER A 313 27.62 24.10 -5.13
CA SER A 313 27.64 24.52 -3.73
C SER A 313 26.22 24.79 -3.19
N ASN A 314 25.97 24.41 -1.95
CA ASN A 314 24.76 24.50 -1.12
C ASN A 314 24.03 25.87 -1.07
N LYS A 315 24.00 26.64 -2.13
CA LYS A 315 23.34 27.95 -2.23
C LYS A 315 22.70 28.12 -3.60
N ARG A 316 21.70 27.31 -3.92
CA ARG A 316 20.87 27.62 -5.08
C ARG A 316 19.69 28.50 -4.67
N PRO A 317 19.48 29.66 -5.32
CA PRO A 317 18.17 30.31 -5.22
C PRO A 317 17.12 29.42 -5.85
N ALA A 318 15.92 29.36 -5.22
CA ALA A 318 14.76 28.68 -5.76
C ALA A 318 14.64 28.95 -7.27
N ARG A 319 14.49 27.90 -8.07
CA ARG A 319 14.30 28.05 -9.52
C ARG A 319 13.06 28.89 -9.79
N PRO A 320 13.11 29.89 -10.68
CA PRO A 320 11.89 30.60 -11.08
C PRO A 320 10.87 29.61 -11.66
N GLN A 321 9.61 29.78 -11.33
CA GLN A 321 8.49 29.09 -11.94
C GLN A 321 8.56 29.24 -13.46
N GLY A 322 8.90 28.15 -14.16
CA GLY A 322 8.95 28.06 -15.60
C GLY A 322 8.78 26.60 -15.99
N GLU A 323 8.38 26.38 -17.22
CA GLU A 323 8.25 25.04 -17.78
C GLU A 323 9.53 24.24 -17.50
N LEU A 324 9.39 23.14 -16.73
CA LEU A 324 10.52 22.29 -16.36
C LEU A 324 11.12 21.71 -17.63
N PRO A 325 12.45 21.60 -17.74
CA PRO A 325 13.07 20.99 -18.90
C PRO A 325 12.63 19.53 -19.00
N VAL A 326 12.00 19.18 -20.10
CA VAL A 326 11.68 17.81 -20.44
C VAL A 326 12.94 17.16 -21.00
N CYS A 327 13.43 16.14 -20.35
CA CYS A 327 14.50 15.32 -20.92
C CYS A 327 14.00 14.55 -22.13
N THR A 328 14.71 14.68 -23.26
CA THR A 328 14.40 13.95 -24.50
C THR A 328 15.49 12.94 -24.86
N GLY A 329 16.55 12.86 -24.05
CA GLY A 329 17.68 11.95 -24.22
C GLY A 329 17.54 10.65 -23.42
N SER A 330 18.56 9.80 -23.46
CA SER A 330 18.76 8.67 -22.56
C SER A 330 20.28 8.37 -22.50
N PRO A 331 20.90 8.39 -21.32
CA PRO A 331 20.33 8.71 -20.00
C PRO A 331 19.95 10.19 -19.84
N CYS A 332 19.06 10.46 -18.92
CA CYS A 332 18.67 11.80 -18.48
C CYS A 332 19.36 12.15 -17.17
N ALA A 333 19.83 13.38 -17.03
CA ALA A 333 20.37 13.85 -15.78
C ALA A 333 19.24 14.33 -14.84
N PHE A 334 19.45 14.17 -13.54
CA PHE A 334 18.57 14.66 -12.48
C PHE A 334 19.40 15.27 -11.34
N GLU A 335 18.75 16.08 -10.52
CA GLU A 335 19.23 16.57 -9.25
C GLU A 335 18.07 16.57 -8.24
N GLY A 336 18.35 16.43 -6.94
CA GLY A 336 17.32 16.39 -5.93
C GLY A 336 17.82 16.62 -4.52
N THR A 337 16.90 16.49 -3.56
CA THR A 337 17.18 16.46 -2.13
C THR A 337 16.39 15.35 -1.47
N ALA A 338 16.96 14.75 -0.43
CA ALA A 338 16.33 13.71 0.38
C ALA A 338 16.66 13.90 1.86
N ASP A 339 15.77 13.37 2.68
CA ASP A 339 16.01 13.08 4.09
C ASP A 339 15.95 11.57 4.25
N VAL A 340 16.94 10.99 4.91
CA VAL A 340 17.07 9.55 5.12
C VAL A 340 17.41 9.31 6.57
N ASN A 341 16.73 8.35 7.19
CA ASN A 341 16.97 7.93 8.56
C ASN A 341 17.36 6.45 8.58
N GLU A 342 18.58 6.17 9.04
CA GLU A 342 19.17 4.84 9.22
C GLU A 342 19.65 4.66 10.67
N SER A 343 19.17 5.48 11.62
CA SER A 343 19.74 5.64 12.95
C SER A 343 19.68 4.39 13.83
N VAL A 344 18.72 3.50 13.60
CA VAL A 344 18.47 2.33 14.43
C VAL A 344 19.65 1.37 14.51
N PHE A 345 20.44 1.21 13.45
CA PHE A 345 21.63 0.35 13.43
C PHE A 345 22.95 1.10 13.60
N GLY A 346 22.89 2.31 14.15
CA GLY A 346 24.06 3.17 14.32
C GLY A 346 24.50 3.83 13.03
N GLY A 347 23.62 3.88 12.04
CA GLY A 347 23.67 4.81 10.91
C GLY A 347 23.37 6.23 11.37
N ASP A 348 23.42 7.16 10.44
CA ASP A 348 23.19 8.58 10.70
C ASP A 348 21.84 9.03 10.10
N VAL A 349 21.30 10.10 10.63
CA VAL A 349 20.19 10.81 10.01
C VAL A 349 20.75 11.84 9.05
N SER A 350 20.45 11.69 7.76
CA SER A 350 20.87 12.59 6.70
C SER A 350 19.72 13.53 6.33
N THR A 351 19.85 14.81 6.61
CA THR A 351 18.81 15.81 6.32
C THR A 351 19.23 16.80 5.24
N ASP A 352 18.28 17.14 4.35
CA ASP A 352 18.51 18.07 3.21
C ASP A 352 19.73 17.64 2.36
N ALA A 353 19.93 16.32 2.23
CA ALA A 353 21.04 15.78 1.48
C ALA A 353 20.81 16.00 -0.02
N ALA A 354 21.70 16.77 -0.64
CA ALA A 354 21.65 16.98 -2.08
C ALA A 354 22.22 15.76 -2.82
N PHE A 355 21.56 15.33 -3.86
CA PHE A 355 22.03 14.26 -4.74
C PHE A 355 21.86 14.64 -6.21
N ASP A 356 22.67 14.01 -7.07
CA ASP A 356 22.54 14.11 -8.52
C ASP A 356 22.90 12.77 -9.19
N GLY A 357 22.52 12.64 -10.45
CA GLY A 357 22.78 11.42 -11.18
C GLY A 357 22.15 11.37 -12.57
N THR A 358 22.04 10.16 -13.08
CA THR A 358 21.37 9.91 -14.35
C THR A 358 20.35 8.77 -14.23
N TYR A 359 19.31 8.83 -15.07
CA TYR A 359 18.33 7.78 -15.15
C TYR A 359 17.99 7.39 -16.59
N THR A 360 17.56 6.16 -16.74
CA THR A 360 17.06 5.62 -18.01
C THR A 360 15.63 5.11 -17.80
N LEU A 361 14.83 5.14 -18.86
CA LEU A 361 13.52 4.49 -18.89
C LEU A 361 13.25 4.01 -20.31
N ALA A 362 13.06 2.72 -20.46
CA ALA A 362 12.74 2.08 -21.73
C ALA A 362 11.23 2.13 -22.02
N GLY A 363 10.85 1.89 -23.27
CA GLY A 363 9.45 1.93 -23.70
C GLY A 363 8.53 0.96 -22.96
N ASN A 364 9.06 -0.15 -22.43
CA ASN A 364 8.30 -1.11 -21.62
C ASN A 364 8.12 -0.68 -20.15
N GLY A 365 8.57 0.53 -19.77
CA GLY A 365 8.46 1.04 -18.41
C GLY A 365 9.58 0.59 -17.46
N TYR A 366 10.53 -0.22 -17.92
CA TYR A 366 11.70 -0.63 -17.14
C TYR A 366 12.82 0.39 -17.26
N GLY A 367 13.45 0.75 -16.16
CA GLY A 367 14.52 1.74 -16.11
C GLY A 367 15.39 1.62 -14.87
N SER A 368 16.33 2.57 -14.71
CA SER A 368 17.18 2.66 -13.53
C SER A 368 17.60 4.07 -13.23
N PHE A 369 17.77 4.42 -11.95
CA PHE A 369 18.53 5.55 -11.46
C PHE A 369 19.96 5.12 -11.13
N THR A 370 20.93 5.95 -11.48
CA THR A 370 22.33 5.82 -11.05
C THR A 370 22.76 7.14 -10.43
N PHE A 371 23.08 7.14 -9.15
CA PHE A 371 23.58 8.29 -8.43
C PHE A 371 25.07 8.50 -8.71
N VAL A 372 25.48 9.75 -8.93
CA VAL A 372 26.88 10.15 -9.12
C VAL A 372 27.48 10.61 -7.80
N ASP A 373 26.72 11.37 -7.04
CA ASP A 373 27.03 11.79 -5.67
C ASP A 373 25.84 11.40 -4.80
N PRO A 374 25.82 10.15 -4.26
CA PRO A 374 24.77 9.76 -3.31
C PRO A 374 24.84 10.67 -2.07
N PRO A 375 23.74 10.87 -1.35
CA PRO A 375 23.75 11.54 -0.05
C PRO A 375 24.84 10.94 0.83
N ALA A 376 25.56 11.80 1.56
CA ALA A 376 26.85 11.44 2.18
C ALA A 376 26.83 10.24 3.15
N GLU A 377 25.66 9.86 3.60
CA GLU A 377 25.45 8.79 4.58
C GLU A 377 24.77 7.54 3.96
N THR A 378 24.23 7.64 2.76
CA THR A 378 23.63 6.51 2.06
C THR A 378 24.60 5.98 1.01
N ASP A 379 24.95 4.72 1.07
CA ASP A 379 25.74 4.04 0.05
C ASP A 379 24.88 3.68 -1.19
N VAL A 380 23.67 4.21 -1.30
CA VAL A 380 22.74 3.93 -2.40
C VAL A 380 23.28 4.48 -3.70
N ALA A 381 23.59 3.60 -4.60
CA ALA A 381 24.15 3.93 -5.90
C ALA A 381 23.20 3.62 -7.08
N LEU A 382 22.25 2.70 -6.89
CA LEU A 382 21.43 2.18 -7.99
C LEU A 382 20.01 1.80 -7.55
N PHE A 383 18.99 2.33 -8.24
CA PHE A 383 17.60 1.89 -8.11
C PHE A 383 17.06 1.37 -9.45
N GLY A 384 16.24 0.33 -9.40
CA GLY A 384 15.31 -0.02 -10.47
C GLY A 384 14.13 0.95 -10.51
N ILE A 385 13.62 1.24 -11.69
CA ILE A 385 12.43 2.08 -11.92
C ILE A 385 11.44 1.30 -12.76
N TYR A 386 10.18 1.28 -12.34
CA TYR A 386 9.13 0.53 -13.01
C TYR A 386 7.90 1.43 -13.19
N ALA A 387 7.79 2.06 -14.37
CA ALA A 387 6.78 3.08 -14.65
C ALA A 387 5.36 2.50 -14.72
N VAL A 388 4.39 3.21 -14.14
CA VAL A 388 2.96 2.83 -14.14
C VAL A 388 2.15 3.68 -15.12
N ASP A 389 0.90 3.29 -15.37
CA ASP A 389 -0.04 4.08 -16.20
C ASP A 389 -0.13 5.53 -15.69
N PRO A 390 0.08 6.53 -16.57
CA PRO A 390 -0.06 7.94 -16.19
C PRO A 390 -1.44 8.34 -15.65
N THR A 391 -2.45 7.49 -15.78
CA THR A 391 -3.81 7.74 -15.28
C THR A 391 -4.14 6.97 -14.00
N LEU A 392 -3.20 6.18 -13.47
CA LEU A 392 -3.37 5.36 -12.29
C LEU A 392 -2.75 6.05 -11.07
N ASN A 393 -3.47 6.07 -9.95
CA ASN A 393 -2.94 6.54 -8.67
C ASN A 393 -2.32 5.36 -7.90
N ILE A 394 -1.04 5.45 -7.56
CA ILE A 394 -0.31 4.39 -6.85
C ILE A 394 -0.81 4.26 -5.41
N LEU A 395 -1.07 5.38 -4.72
CA LEU A 395 -1.48 5.39 -3.32
C LEU A 395 -2.97 5.07 -3.13
N ASP A 396 -3.82 5.41 -4.10
CA ASP A 396 -5.26 5.11 -4.07
C ASP A 396 -5.73 4.60 -5.44
N PRO A 397 -5.72 3.27 -5.65
CA PRO A 397 -6.04 2.67 -6.95
C PRO A 397 -7.47 2.93 -7.44
N ASN A 398 -8.34 3.42 -6.58
CA ASN A 398 -9.73 3.74 -6.90
C ASN A 398 -9.96 5.22 -7.21
N ASN A 399 -8.91 6.04 -7.14
CA ASN A 399 -8.96 7.48 -7.37
C ASN A 399 -8.08 7.86 -8.58
N SER A 400 -8.70 8.20 -9.68
CA SER A 400 -8.04 8.65 -10.91
C SER A 400 -8.10 10.17 -11.11
N ALA A 401 -8.22 10.95 -10.03
CA ALA A 401 -8.26 12.40 -10.12
C ALA A 401 -6.98 12.96 -10.77
N SER A 402 -7.13 13.94 -11.64
CA SER A 402 -6.00 14.54 -12.34
C SER A 402 -5.04 15.20 -11.34
N GLY A 403 -3.75 14.94 -11.52
CA GLY A 403 -2.69 15.42 -10.63
C GLY A 403 -2.29 14.45 -9.52
N LEU A 404 -3.08 13.38 -9.31
CA LEU A 404 -2.77 12.33 -8.34
C LEU A 404 -2.22 11.06 -9.00
N THR A 405 -2.05 11.05 -10.32
CA THR A 405 -1.82 9.84 -11.12
C THR A 405 -0.48 9.83 -11.82
N GLY A 406 -0.01 8.65 -12.15
CA GLY A 406 1.27 8.39 -12.80
C GLY A 406 2.40 8.10 -11.81
N GLY A 407 3.61 8.10 -12.31
CA GLY A 407 4.83 7.84 -11.54
C GLY A 407 5.43 6.48 -11.83
N ALA A 408 6.13 5.94 -10.85
CA ALA A 408 6.80 4.65 -10.94
C ALA A 408 6.96 4.01 -9.57
N LEU A 409 7.11 2.71 -9.55
CA LEU A 409 7.64 1.97 -8.42
C LEU A 409 9.16 1.98 -8.48
N ILE A 410 9.82 1.85 -7.33
CA ILE A 410 11.28 1.75 -7.23
C ILE A 410 11.68 0.59 -6.33
N ALA A 411 12.80 -0.03 -6.65
CA ALA A 411 13.46 -1.00 -5.78
C ALA A 411 14.95 -0.69 -5.73
N GLU A 412 15.54 -0.84 -4.57
CA GLU A 412 16.95 -0.62 -4.37
C GLU A 412 17.77 -1.80 -4.91
N LEU A 413 18.83 -1.49 -5.65
CA LEU A 413 19.64 -2.47 -6.36
C LEU A 413 21.13 -2.30 -6.05
N ASP A 414 21.48 -1.95 -4.83
CA ASP A 414 22.87 -1.96 -4.39
C ASP A 414 23.13 -2.99 -3.29
N THR A 415 24.35 -3.02 -2.78
CA THR A 415 24.80 -4.08 -1.87
C THR A 415 24.66 -3.72 -0.39
N ASN A 416 24.15 -2.56 -0.07
CA ASN A 416 24.20 -2.06 1.30
C ASN A 416 22.81 -1.97 1.94
N LEU A 417 21.81 -1.65 1.13
CA LEU A 417 20.44 -1.49 1.60
C LEU A 417 19.48 -2.33 0.74
N VAL A 418 18.36 -2.69 1.31
CA VAL A 418 17.29 -3.44 0.62
C VAL A 418 15.96 -2.76 0.91
N GLY A 419 15.31 -2.23 -0.10
CA GLY A 419 14.05 -1.54 0.08
C GLY A 419 13.28 -1.30 -1.20
N ILE A 420 12.02 -0.94 -1.03
CA ILE A 420 11.12 -0.57 -2.12
C ILE A 420 10.47 0.79 -1.85
N GLY A 421 9.94 1.39 -2.88
CA GLY A 421 9.27 2.68 -2.76
C GLY A 421 8.48 3.07 -4.00
N ALA A 422 8.09 4.33 -4.03
CA ALA A 422 7.33 4.91 -5.12
C ALA A 422 7.77 6.33 -5.45
N LEU A 423 7.64 6.66 -6.72
CA LEU A 423 7.79 8.01 -7.27
C LEU A 423 6.41 8.54 -7.64
N ILE A 424 6.02 9.69 -7.12
CA ILE A 424 4.76 10.36 -7.48
C ILE A 424 5.07 11.69 -8.15
N PRO A 425 4.53 11.96 -9.36
CA PRO A 425 4.79 13.20 -10.07
C PRO A 425 4.37 14.43 -9.27
N GLN A 426 5.25 15.43 -9.19
CA GLN A 426 4.92 16.74 -8.66
C GLN A 426 4.34 17.62 -9.76
N VAL A 427 3.08 18.04 -9.60
CA VAL A 427 2.34 18.76 -10.65
C VAL A 427 2.40 20.28 -10.53
N ALA A 428 2.79 20.82 -9.38
CA ALA A 428 2.87 22.27 -9.14
C ALA A 428 3.95 22.56 -8.09
N VAL A 429 4.16 23.84 -7.82
CA VAL A 429 4.94 24.30 -6.66
C VAL A 429 4.00 24.25 -5.45
N PRO A 430 4.06 23.19 -4.65
CA PRO A 430 3.18 23.08 -3.50
C PRO A 430 3.65 24.01 -2.39
N ALA A 431 2.72 24.49 -1.59
CA ALA A 431 2.96 25.21 -0.36
C ALA A 431 2.24 24.49 0.79
N VAL A 432 2.74 24.59 2.00
CA VAL A 432 2.13 23.95 3.17
C VAL A 432 0.64 24.30 3.35
N SER A 433 0.22 25.46 2.83
CA SER A 433 -1.19 25.88 2.79
C SER A 433 -2.06 25.14 1.78
N ASP A 434 -1.47 24.38 0.87
CA ASP A 434 -2.16 23.64 -0.19
C ASP A 434 -2.49 22.20 0.24
N ILE A 435 -1.97 21.76 1.41
CA ILE A 435 -2.30 20.46 1.99
C ILE A 435 -3.80 20.40 2.26
N ALA A 436 -4.41 19.28 1.89
CA ALA A 436 -5.84 19.04 2.08
C ALA A 436 -6.28 19.26 3.54
N ALA A 437 -7.49 19.80 3.72
CA ALA A 437 -8.00 20.14 5.06
C ALA A 437 -8.26 18.94 5.96
N ASP A 438 -8.53 17.79 5.36
CA ASP A 438 -8.68 16.51 6.05
C ASP A 438 -7.79 15.48 5.37
N VAL A 439 -7.04 14.72 6.17
CA VAL A 439 -6.10 13.71 5.68
C VAL A 439 -6.19 12.42 6.49
N VAL A 440 -5.75 11.32 5.89
CA VAL A 440 -5.37 10.10 6.58
C VAL A 440 -3.86 9.92 6.44
N PHE A 441 -3.24 9.27 7.40
CA PHE A 441 -1.82 9.00 7.38
C PHE A 441 -1.49 7.66 8.00
N ASN A 442 -0.40 7.07 7.59
CA ASN A 442 0.23 5.95 8.24
C ASN A 442 1.71 6.27 8.52
N ALA A 443 2.25 5.58 9.48
CA ALA A 443 3.67 5.44 9.70
C ALA A 443 3.98 4.01 10.10
N GLN A 444 5.04 3.49 9.54
CA GLN A 444 5.67 2.25 9.92
C GLN A 444 7.09 2.58 10.36
N GLY A 445 7.55 1.99 11.44
CA GLY A 445 8.87 2.28 11.93
C GLY A 445 9.36 1.27 12.93
N ILE A 446 10.67 1.33 13.19
CA ILE A 446 11.34 0.52 14.19
C ILE A 446 12.11 1.41 15.15
N ALA A 447 12.33 0.90 16.37
CA ALA A 447 13.21 1.53 17.35
C ALA A 447 14.13 0.49 18.00
N ASP A 448 15.33 0.94 18.40
CA ASP A 448 16.31 0.12 19.12
C ASP A 448 15.97 0.08 20.61
N LEU A 449 15.71 -1.11 21.12
CA LEU A 449 15.46 -1.36 22.54
C LEU A 449 16.74 -1.60 23.35
N GLY A 450 17.90 -1.58 22.70
CA GLY A 450 19.19 -1.95 23.31
C GLY A 450 19.39 -3.47 23.45
N ASP A 451 18.34 -4.26 23.41
CA ASP A 451 18.36 -5.73 23.41
C ASP A 451 17.82 -6.32 22.08
N GLY A 452 17.45 -5.49 21.12
CA GLY A 452 16.87 -5.80 19.82
C GLY A 452 16.06 -4.64 19.28
N VAL A 453 15.62 -4.77 18.06
CA VAL A 453 14.72 -3.82 17.39
C VAL A 453 13.31 -4.41 17.35
N ALA A 454 12.31 -3.54 17.31
CA ALA A 454 10.93 -3.96 17.12
C ALA A 454 10.15 -2.89 16.35
N GLU A 455 9.19 -3.36 15.58
CA GLU A 455 8.30 -2.52 14.78
C GLU A 455 7.17 -1.93 15.63
N PHE A 456 6.73 -0.77 15.22
CA PHE A 456 5.53 -0.12 15.73
C PHE A 456 4.86 0.67 14.60
N ASP A 457 3.55 0.82 14.70
CA ASP A 457 2.74 1.46 13.68
C ASP A 457 1.88 2.61 14.22
N LEU A 458 1.73 3.62 13.39
CA LEU A 458 0.75 4.69 13.57
C LEU A 458 -0.20 4.73 12.38
N LEU A 459 -1.48 4.82 12.67
CA LEU A 459 -2.52 4.99 11.66
C LEU A 459 -3.56 5.99 12.15
N GLY A 460 -3.91 6.98 11.35
CA GLY A 460 -4.89 7.95 11.82
C GLY A 460 -5.48 8.85 10.75
N ALA A 461 -6.43 9.65 11.22
CA ALA A 461 -7.04 10.75 10.47
C ALA A 461 -6.79 12.07 11.18
N SER A 462 -6.53 13.12 10.42
CA SER A 462 -6.19 14.44 10.93
C SER A 462 -6.89 15.54 10.15
N SER A 463 -7.32 16.59 10.85
CA SER A 463 -7.63 17.87 10.22
C SER A 463 -6.34 18.70 10.07
N VAL A 464 -6.27 19.49 9.00
CA VAL A 464 -5.12 20.33 8.70
C VAL A 464 -5.56 21.77 8.51
N ASP A 465 -4.90 22.69 9.22
CA ASP A 465 -5.10 24.13 9.06
C ASP A 465 -3.73 24.82 8.95
N ALA A 466 -3.41 25.30 7.75
CA ALA A 466 -2.16 25.99 7.44
C ALA A 466 -0.88 25.24 7.91
N GLY A 467 -0.82 23.93 7.70
CA GLY A 467 0.29 23.07 8.09
C GLY A 467 0.24 22.56 9.53
N VAL A 468 -0.80 22.93 10.29
CA VAL A 468 -1.04 22.37 11.63
C VAL A 468 -1.98 21.18 11.52
N PHE A 469 -1.46 20.01 11.88
CA PHE A 469 -2.20 18.75 11.92
C PHE A 469 -2.73 18.50 13.33
N SER A 470 -3.96 18.03 13.45
CA SER A 470 -4.56 17.61 14.71
C SER A 470 -5.55 16.49 14.46
N GLY A 471 -5.31 15.33 15.05
CA GLY A 471 -6.10 14.15 14.74
C GLY A 471 -6.11 13.08 15.80
N GLU A 472 -6.81 12.00 15.49
CA GLU A 472 -6.97 10.80 16.31
C GLU A 472 -6.70 9.56 15.46
N GLY A 473 -6.27 8.48 16.11
CA GLY A 473 -6.00 7.22 15.43
C GLY A 473 -5.57 6.11 16.35
N PHE A 474 -4.82 5.20 15.80
CA PHE A 474 -4.35 3.99 16.43
C PHE A 474 -2.84 4.04 16.58
N PHE A 475 -2.36 3.61 17.73
CA PHE A 475 -0.94 3.40 18.00
C PHE A 475 -0.74 1.97 18.43
N ASP A 476 0.06 1.23 17.68
CA ASP A 476 0.41 -0.15 17.92
C ASP A 476 1.92 -0.27 18.22
N ASP A 477 2.24 -0.77 19.39
CA ASP A 477 3.59 -1.06 19.86
C ASP A 477 3.53 -2.39 20.63
N PRO A 478 3.48 -3.52 19.92
CA PRO A 478 3.31 -4.82 20.54
C PRO A 478 4.51 -5.24 21.40
N ALA A 479 5.70 -4.73 21.11
CA ALA A 479 6.91 -5.00 21.89
C ALA A 479 7.00 -4.14 23.15
N GLY A 480 6.20 -3.07 23.26
CA GLY A 480 6.22 -2.16 24.40
C GLY A 480 7.45 -1.26 24.43
N ILE A 481 7.96 -0.88 23.26
CA ILE A 481 9.13 -0.01 23.09
C ILE A 481 8.99 1.26 23.93
N PHE A 482 7.83 1.89 23.80
CA PHE A 482 7.52 3.15 24.48
C PHE A 482 6.79 2.96 25.82
N GLY A 483 6.47 1.70 26.17
CA GLY A 483 5.64 1.34 27.32
C GLY A 483 6.35 0.59 28.45
N ASP A 484 7.64 0.76 28.68
CA ASP A 484 8.45 0.05 29.67
C ASP A 484 8.36 -1.50 29.58
N GLY A 485 8.26 -2.03 28.36
CA GLY A 485 8.10 -3.46 28.06
C GLY A 485 6.64 -3.94 28.12
N THR A 486 5.68 -3.02 28.15
CA THR A 486 4.26 -3.34 28.10
C THR A 486 3.69 -2.94 26.74
N ALA A 487 3.14 -3.90 26.00
CA ALA A 487 2.51 -3.63 24.71
C ALA A 487 1.47 -2.51 24.78
N ILE A 488 1.51 -1.60 23.82
CA ILE A 488 0.56 -0.49 23.70
C ILE A 488 -0.32 -0.75 22.50
N LEU A 489 -1.61 -0.93 22.73
CA LEU A 489 -2.66 -1.04 21.72
C LEU A 489 -3.69 0.04 22.03
N ASP A 490 -3.52 1.25 21.48
CA ASP A 490 -4.41 2.36 21.81
C ASP A 490 -5.18 2.86 20.60
N PRO A 491 -6.49 2.55 20.51
CA PRO A 491 -7.35 2.99 19.42
C PRO A 491 -7.79 4.46 19.53
N ASN A 492 -7.36 5.18 20.57
CA ASN A 492 -7.75 6.57 20.81
C ASN A 492 -6.52 7.46 20.99
N SER A 493 -5.41 7.11 20.36
CA SER A 493 -4.22 7.95 20.35
C SER A 493 -4.51 9.28 19.65
N THR A 494 -3.89 10.34 20.14
CA THR A 494 -4.01 11.68 19.54
C THR A 494 -2.70 12.06 18.87
N PHE A 495 -2.81 12.75 17.74
CA PHE A 495 -1.67 13.20 16.96
C PHE A 495 -1.72 14.71 16.76
N SER A 496 -0.56 15.35 16.81
CA SER A 496 -0.40 16.73 16.39
C SER A 496 0.94 16.92 15.70
N ALA A 497 0.95 17.69 14.63
CA ALA A 497 2.18 18.10 13.96
C ALA A 497 2.04 19.54 13.46
N THR A 498 3.16 20.24 13.33
CA THR A 498 3.19 21.55 12.71
C THR A 498 4.30 21.60 11.68
N PHE A 499 3.92 21.57 10.41
CA PHE A 499 4.85 21.69 9.29
C PHE A 499 4.92 23.13 8.79
N THR A 500 6.11 23.54 8.39
CA THR A 500 6.39 24.84 7.78
C THR A 500 7.18 24.64 6.50
N ASP A 501 6.99 25.53 5.52
CA ASP A 501 7.79 25.51 4.29
C ASP A 501 9.29 25.62 4.64
N ASP A 502 10.13 24.79 4.05
CA ASP A 502 11.59 24.83 4.22
C ASP A 502 12.20 26.17 3.77
N GLY A 503 11.55 26.84 2.83
CA GLY A 503 12.01 28.14 2.30
C GLY A 503 13.15 28.04 1.30
N THR A 504 13.83 26.90 1.20
CA THR A 504 14.91 26.61 0.24
C THR A 504 14.50 25.57 -0.79
N ASN A 505 13.79 24.54 -0.36
CA ASN A 505 13.32 23.43 -1.20
C ASN A 505 11.81 23.48 -1.33
N ILE A 506 11.33 23.70 -2.54
CA ILE A 506 9.89 23.80 -2.81
C ILE A 506 9.24 22.44 -2.63
N GLY A 507 8.16 22.38 -1.84
CA GLY A 507 7.44 21.14 -1.56
C GLY A 507 8.09 20.28 -0.47
N ARG A 508 9.13 20.77 0.20
CA ARG A 508 9.68 20.18 1.42
C ARG A 508 9.17 20.95 2.63
N TYR A 509 8.66 20.26 3.62
CA TYR A 509 8.12 20.85 4.85
C TYR A 509 8.82 20.26 6.06
N LEU A 510 9.09 21.11 7.05
CA LEU A 510 9.81 20.76 8.27
C LEU A 510 8.88 20.86 9.47
N SER A 511 8.84 19.85 10.34
CA SER A 511 8.07 19.91 11.57
C SER A 511 8.78 20.68 12.72
N GLY A 512 10.11 20.83 12.67
CA GLY A 512 10.89 21.37 13.79
C GLY A 512 10.98 20.41 14.98
N ASP A 513 11.83 20.73 15.96
CA ASP A 513 12.06 19.91 17.16
C ASP A 513 10.75 19.67 17.92
N GLY A 514 10.41 18.38 18.16
CA GLY A 514 9.16 18.00 18.83
C GLY A 514 7.90 18.43 18.09
N GLY A 515 8.01 18.66 16.76
CA GLY A 515 6.93 19.16 15.96
C GLY A 515 5.88 18.12 15.59
N PHE A 516 6.20 16.83 15.70
CA PHE A 516 5.24 15.73 15.60
C PHE A 516 5.11 15.08 16.98
N VAL A 517 3.91 14.96 17.48
CA VAL A 517 3.63 14.35 18.79
C VAL A 517 2.52 13.33 18.64
N ALA A 518 2.81 12.09 19.02
CA ALA A 518 1.83 11.03 19.20
C ALA A 518 1.65 10.75 20.69
N THR A 519 0.43 10.71 21.16
CA THR A 519 0.12 10.47 22.58
C THR A 519 -0.88 9.34 22.70
N SER A 520 -0.51 8.31 23.47
CA SER A 520 -1.41 7.25 23.91
C SER A 520 -1.94 7.55 25.32
N PRO A 521 -3.21 7.97 25.45
CA PRO A 521 -3.82 8.19 26.77
C PRO A 521 -3.91 6.91 27.61
N ALA A 522 -4.08 5.75 26.98
CA ALA A 522 -4.21 4.47 27.67
C ALA A 522 -2.91 4.04 28.35
N ALA A 523 -1.77 4.23 27.70
CA ALA A 523 -0.45 3.92 28.22
C ALA A 523 0.20 5.10 28.98
N ALA A 524 -0.38 6.30 28.90
CA ALA A 524 0.21 7.55 29.41
C ALA A 524 1.59 7.87 28.81
N VAL A 525 1.78 7.48 27.55
CA VAL A 525 3.00 7.69 26.77
C VAL A 525 2.78 8.83 25.80
N SER A 526 3.80 9.65 25.61
CA SER A 526 3.88 10.66 24.55
C SER A 526 5.21 10.52 23.86
N ILE A 527 5.17 10.41 22.53
CA ILE A 527 6.32 10.32 21.67
C ILE A 527 6.38 11.60 20.87
N ASP A 528 7.53 12.24 20.84
CA ASP A 528 7.77 13.45 20.08
C ASP A 528 9.02 13.28 19.22
N PHE A 529 8.93 13.68 17.95
CA PHE A 529 10.01 13.60 17.00
C PHE A 529 9.97 14.73 15.97
N THR A 530 11.09 14.91 15.28
CA THR A 530 11.22 15.81 14.13
C THR A 530 10.93 15.03 12.86
N ALA A 531 10.16 15.60 11.94
CA ALA A 531 9.84 14.97 10.67
C ALA A 531 9.99 15.95 9.50
N THR A 532 10.31 15.40 8.36
CA THR A 532 10.28 16.10 7.08
C THR A 532 9.25 15.47 6.17
N ALA A 533 8.44 16.29 5.49
CA ALA A 533 7.48 15.83 4.51
C ALA A 533 7.78 16.40 3.12
N TYR A 534 7.51 15.61 2.09
CA TYR A 534 7.65 15.94 0.68
C TYR A 534 6.32 15.86 -0.03
N ASP A 535 5.88 16.98 -0.55
CA ASP A 535 4.57 17.14 -1.16
C ASP A 535 4.64 16.88 -2.67
N ALA A 536 3.83 15.94 -3.14
CA ALA A 536 3.65 15.70 -4.56
C ALA A 536 2.65 16.70 -5.19
N ASN A 537 1.53 17.00 -4.50
CA ASN A 537 0.43 17.73 -5.13
C ASN A 537 -0.60 18.35 -4.15
N GLY A 538 -0.29 18.45 -2.86
CA GLY A 538 -1.17 18.93 -1.78
C GLY A 538 -2.14 17.87 -1.22
N ASP A 539 -2.43 16.83 -2.00
CA ASP A 539 -3.32 15.72 -1.61
C ASP A 539 -2.55 14.44 -1.26
N GLN A 540 -1.26 14.39 -1.59
CA GLN A 540 -0.37 13.25 -1.36
C GLN A 540 1.00 13.75 -0.94
N LEU A 541 1.46 13.32 0.22
CA LEU A 541 2.78 13.62 0.76
C LEU A 541 3.45 12.33 1.23
N PHE A 542 4.77 12.31 1.18
CA PHE A 542 5.60 11.34 1.87
C PHE A 542 6.32 12.02 3.03
N TRP A 543 6.55 11.31 4.10
CA TRP A 543 7.25 11.86 5.25
C TRP A 543 8.19 10.85 5.88
N VAL A 544 9.20 11.36 6.55
CA VAL A 544 10.21 10.59 7.27
C VAL A 544 10.60 11.32 8.55
N GLU A 545 10.82 10.55 9.62
CA GLU A 545 11.45 11.04 10.85
C GLU A 545 12.90 11.45 10.58
N THR A 546 13.33 12.49 11.25
CA THR A 546 14.69 13.04 11.13
C THR A 546 15.39 13.21 12.48
N ASP A 547 15.00 12.42 13.48
CA ASP A 547 15.65 12.32 14.79
C ASP A 547 16.44 11.01 14.89
N ASP A 548 17.33 10.92 15.89
CA ASP A 548 18.09 9.72 16.21
C ASP A 548 17.30 8.77 17.13
N GLY A 549 17.49 7.46 16.96
CA GLY A 549 17.03 6.42 17.88
C GLY A 549 15.80 5.65 17.47
N SER A 550 15.07 6.13 16.49
CA SER A 550 14.01 5.41 15.77
C SER A 550 14.01 5.79 14.31
N THR A 551 13.37 5.00 13.48
CA THR A 551 13.18 5.36 12.09
C THR A 551 11.73 5.14 11.69
N TRP A 552 11.05 6.21 11.31
CA TRP A 552 9.64 6.21 10.92
C TRP A 552 9.48 6.82 9.54
N GLY A 553 8.51 6.33 8.83
CA GLY A 553 8.14 6.95 7.58
C GLY A 553 6.80 6.45 7.07
N GLY A 554 6.25 7.16 6.10
CA GLY A 554 4.97 6.80 5.54
C GLY A 554 4.39 7.79 4.58
N SER A 555 3.08 7.71 4.41
CA SER A 555 2.30 8.56 3.53
C SER A 555 1.22 9.34 4.25
N ILE A 556 0.91 10.51 3.70
CA ILE A 556 -0.24 11.34 4.06
C ILE A 556 -1.09 11.47 2.79
N GLN A 557 -2.38 11.23 2.90
CA GLN A 557 -3.30 11.27 1.77
C GLN A 557 -4.54 12.10 2.12
N ALA A 558 -5.03 12.90 1.18
CA ALA A 558 -6.27 13.66 1.36
C ALA A 558 -7.44 12.75 1.68
N SER A 559 -8.29 13.17 2.62
CA SER A 559 -9.50 12.45 2.97
C SER A 559 -10.75 13.20 2.53
N THR A 560 -11.64 12.49 1.86
CA THR A 560 -12.99 12.94 1.50
C THR A 560 -14.08 12.06 2.13
N PHE A 561 -13.67 11.20 3.06
CA PHE A 561 -14.56 10.23 3.65
C PHE A 561 -15.59 10.90 4.56
N THR A 562 -16.82 10.42 4.48
CA THR A 562 -17.90 10.81 5.38
C THR A 562 -18.53 9.55 5.94
N VAL A 563 -18.49 9.39 7.26
CA VAL A 563 -19.08 8.21 7.92
C VAL A 563 -20.55 8.07 7.52
N PRO A 564 -20.98 6.90 7.00
CA PRO A 564 -22.35 6.66 6.62
C PRO A 564 -23.30 6.84 7.79
N ASP A 565 -24.31 7.70 7.65
CA ASP A 565 -25.35 7.96 8.68
C ASP A 565 -26.14 6.67 8.99
N ALA A 566 -25.78 5.96 10.04
CA ALA A 566 -26.51 4.76 10.50
C ALA A 566 -28.02 5.03 10.76
N LYS A 567 -28.41 6.29 10.97
CA LYS A 567 -29.81 6.69 11.19
C LYS A 567 -30.64 6.79 9.90
N LYS A 568 -30.04 6.96 8.73
CA LYS A 568 -30.77 7.03 7.45
C LYS A 568 -31.15 5.64 6.91
N ALA A 569 -30.36 4.61 7.22
CA ALA A 569 -30.62 3.25 6.79
C ALA A 569 -31.88 2.61 7.42
N GLN A 570 -32.34 3.13 8.56
CA GLN A 570 -33.53 2.64 9.27
C GLN A 570 -34.87 3.29 8.86
N ALA A 571 -34.87 4.23 7.92
CA ALA A 571 -36.11 4.80 7.41
C ALA A 571 -36.85 3.73 6.58
N LYS A 572 -37.69 2.91 7.26
CA LYS A 572 -38.61 1.99 6.58
C LYS A 572 -39.38 2.73 5.49
N PRO A 573 -39.49 2.17 4.28
CA PRO A 573 -40.36 2.76 3.28
C PRO A 573 -41.78 2.83 3.86
N LYS A 574 -42.31 4.04 3.96
CA LYS A 574 -43.73 4.25 4.30
C LYS A 574 -44.53 3.57 3.19
N THR A 575 -45.06 2.37 3.47
CA THR A 575 -46.08 1.75 2.62
C THR A 575 -47.26 2.72 2.54
N LYS A 576 -47.50 3.24 1.33
CA LYS A 576 -48.74 3.92 0.98
C LYS A 576 -49.82 2.90 0.65
#